data_a48a95a6e79a00d706f556630665058f
#
_entry.id   a48a95a6e79a00d706f556630665058f
#
_cell.length_a   1.000
_cell.length_b   1.000
_cell.length_c   1.000
_cell.angle_alpha   90.00
_cell.angle_beta   90.00
_cell.angle_gamma   90.00
#
_symmetry.space_group_name_H-M   'P 1'
#
loop_
_entity.id
_entity.type
_entity.pdbx_description
1 polymer ?
#
loop_
_entity_poly.entity_id
_entity_poly.type
_entity_poly.pdbx_seq_one_letter_code
_entity_poly.pdbx_strand_id
1 'polypeptide(L)'
;MSAVLTAQEPSAKYLVNLQPPLVRHFDLIAKAPGGVARLRELILTLAVQGKLVPQDPSDEPASELLKKIASEKDRLVAEKKIRKGKSLPDIGDDEMFFDLPRIWAWVRLNSIGDWGAGATPSRTNSNYYGGKIPWFKSGELTSDHITESEETVTEAALRECSLRLNQPGDVLIAMYGATIGKTAILDVVGTTNQAVCACTPFLGMSNSYLLLLMKALKPYFISQGAGGAQPNISREKVIHTVIGLPPLAEQSRIVTRVEELMQLCDALEASGQLEAQQHARLVSTLFGSLLQSDTPEALADNWQRIATHFDVLLDRPEAVDALEQTILQLAVRGLLVPQDPTDEPASVLLQKIRTEKDHLIAQGKIKRDKPLPPITDEEKPFELPRGWEWVSLGLLTSLVTSGSRSWKDFYSAEGATFIRSQDIKYDRLEFDERAYVKLPIGREGVRTQVRRHDVLITITGANVGKAAVVAQSMDEAYVSQHVALVRLCDARLVDFLHLWLVSGDEGRKRLLMSSYGAKPGLNLQNISDLLVPLPPLAEQIRIVTLVNEKRALCDHLRRCLNMIRFVQAKVGENLIAST
;
A
#
# COMPACT_ATOMS: atom_id res chain seq x y z
N MET A 1 14.31 -34.60 -9.49
CA MET A 1 15.61 -35.30 -9.40
C MET A 1 16.64 -34.28 -8.95
N SER A 2 17.01 -34.36 -7.69
CA SER A 2 17.95 -33.44 -7.03
C SER A 2 19.37 -33.82 -7.44
N ALA A 3 20.07 -32.95 -8.17
CA ALA A 3 21.49 -33.12 -8.43
C ALA A 3 22.24 -32.66 -7.17
N VAL A 4 22.66 -33.60 -6.36
CA VAL A 4 23.63 -33.39 -5.29
C VAL A 4 24.99 -33.21 -5.95
N LEU A 5 25.49 -31.97 -6.00
CA LEU A 5 26.88 -31.66 -6.31
C LEU A 5 27.72 -32.08 -5.11
N THR A 6 28.37 -33.25 -5.22
CA THR A 6 29.41 -33.70 -4.30
C THR A 6 30.67 -32.87 -4.57
N ALA A 7 30.93 -31.90 -3.70
CA ALA A 7 32.18 -31.13 -3.71
C ALA A 7 33.33 -32.01 -3.20
N GLN A 8 34.12 -32.54 -4.12
CA GLN A 8 35.42 -33.21 -3.85
C GLN A 8 36.58 -32.58 -4.62
N GLU A 9 36.64 -31.24 -4.64
CA GLU A 9 37.87 -30.56 -5.08
C GLU A 9 38.32 -29.55 -4.02
N PRO A 10 39.64 -29.48 -3.72
CA PRO A 10 40.18 -28.55 -2.72
C PRO A 10 39.91 -27.08 -3.02
N SER A 11 39.70 -26.71 -4.29
CA SER A 11 39.35 -25.38 -4.76
C SER A 11 37.94 -24.94 -4.31
N ALA A 12 36.98 -25.85 -4.12
CA ALA A 12 35.62 -25.52 -3.69
C ALA A 12 35.59 -25.06 -2.22
N LYS A 13 36.50 -25.56 -1.37
CA LYS A 13 36.60 -25.14 0.04
C LYS A 13 37.07 -23.69 0.21
N TYR A 14 37.93 -23.20 -0.68
CA TYR A 14 38.39 -21.81 -0.65
C TYR A 14 37.36 -20.82 -1.18
N LEU A 15 36.54 -21.21 -2.15
CA LEU A 15 35.46 -20.38 -2.69
C LEU A 15 34.30 -20.19 -1.70
N VAL A 16 34.02 -21.20 -0.88
CA VAL A 16 32.97 -21.09 0.16
C VAL A 16 33.32 -20.07 1.27
N ASN A 17 34.62 -19.90 1.55
CA ASN A 17 35.06 -18.93 2.55
C ASN A 17 35.24 -17.49 2.01
N LEU A 18 35.17 -17.30 0.70
CA LEU A 18 35.30 -16.01 0.01
C LEU A 18 33.95 -15.48 -0.50
N GLN A 19 32.84 -16.18 -0.24
CA GLN A 19 31.51 -15.66 -0.60
C GLN A 19 31.20 -14.42 0.24
N PRO A 20 30.84 -13.29 -0.40
CA PRO A 20 30.42 -12.10 0.32
C PRO A 20 29.28 -12.44 1.30
N PRO A 21 29.17 -11.75 2.45
CA PRO A 21 28.08 -11.95 3.42
C PRO A 21 26.68 -11.95 2.76
N LEU A 22 26.50 -11.17 1.72
CA LEU A 22 25.30 -11.10 0.92
C LEU A 22 24.84 -12.45 0.36
N VAL A 23 25.77 -13.26 -0.18
CA VAL A 23 25.44 -14.56 -0.79
C VAL A 23 25.03 -15.58 0.27
N ARG A 24 25.64 -15.51 1.46
CA ARG A 24 25.29 -16.40 2.59
C ARG A 24 23.91 -16.13 3.17
N HIS A 25 23.42 -14.89 3.05
CA HIS A 25 22.17 -14.43 3.65
C HIS A 25 21.14 -13.99 2.61
N PHE A 26 21.35 -14.37 1.35
CA PHE A 26 20.49 -13.97 0.24
C PHE A 26 19.01 -14.32 0.48
N ASP A 27 18.72 -15.54 0.96
CA ASP A 27 17.35 -15.96 1.26
C ASP A 27 16.69 -15.10 2.35
N LEU A 28 17.48 -14.67 3.33
CA LEU A 28 16.99 -13.84 4.42
C LEU A 28 16.65 -12.43 3.94
N ILE A 29 17.49 -11.89 3.05
CA ILE A 29 17.27 -10.58 2.42
C ILE A 29 16.07 -10.66 1.46
N ALA A 30 16.01 -11.69 0.61
CA ALA A 30 14.95 -11.85 -0.38
C ALA A 30 13.55 -11.99 0.26
N LYS A 31 13.48 -12.68 1.41
CA LYS A 31 12.22 -12.88 2.17
C LYS A 31 11.86 -11.70 3.09
N ALA A 32 12.80 -10.78 3.34
CA ALA A 32 12.51 -9.61 4.17
C ALA A 32 11.54 -8.65 3.47
N PRO A 33 10.67 -7.94 4.22
CA PRO A 33 9.82 -6.91 3.64
C PRO A 33 10.62 -5.87 2.85
N GLY A 34 10.30 -5.70 1.55
CA GLY A 34 11.04 -4.81 0.64
C GLY A 34 12.42 -5.32 0.23
N GLY A 35 12.79 -6.54 0.57
CA GLY A 35 14.12 -7.10 0.33
C GLY A 35 14.49 -7.16 -1.15
N VAL A 36 13.57 -7.59 -2.02
CA VAL A 36 13.81 -7.64 -3.47
C VAL A 36 14.06 -6.25 -4.06
N ALA A 37 13.31 -5.22 -3.62
CA ALA A 37 13.54 -3.85 -4.07
C ALA A 37 14.95 -3.36 -3.70
N ARG A 38 15.42 -3.66 -2.49
CA ARG A 38 16.76 -3.33 -2.02
C ARG A 38 17.85 -4.11 -2.75
N LEU A 39 17.60 -5.38 -3.09
CA LEU A 39 18.53 -6.16 -3.93
C LEU A 39 18.71 -5.50 -5.30
N ARG A 40 17.64 -5.01 -5.93
CA ARG A 40 17.72 -4.27 -7.20
C ARG A 40 18.58 -3.00 -7.06
N GLU A 41 18.39 -2.23 -5.99
CA GLU A 41 19.21 -1.03 -5.71
C GLU A 41 20.67 -1.38 -5.49
N LEU A 42 20.96 -2.43 -4.74
CA LEU A 42 22.34 -2.90 -4.50
C LEU A 42 23.02 -3.36 -5.79
N ILE A 43 22.32 -4.14 -6.63
CA ILE A 43 22.84 -4.59 -7.93
C ILE A 43 23.28 -3.38 -8.78
N LEU A 44 22.43 -2.34 -8.86
CA LEU A 44 22.75 -1.12 -9.59
C LEU A 44 23.94 -0.38 -8.97
N THR A 45 24.01 -0.29 -7.64
CA THR A 45 25.11 0.34 -6.92
C THR A 45 26.43 -0.37 -7.18
N LEU A 46 26.48 -1.70 -7.05
CA LEU A 46 27.68 -2.49 -7.31
C LEU A 46 28.11 -2.41 -8.79
N ALA A 47 27.15 -2.35 -9.71
CA ALA A 47 27.42 -2.21 -11.13
C ALA A 47 28.18 -0.91 -11.46
N VAL A 48 27.75 0.22 -10.91
CA VAL A 48 28.38 1.53 -11.18
C VAL A 48 29.65 1.79 -10.37
N GLN A 49 29.91 0.98 -9.34
CA GLN A 49 31.16 1.01 -8.57
C GLN A 49 32.25 0.05 -9.09
N GLY A 50 31.96 -0.74 -10.15
CA GLY A 50 32.89 -1.72 -10.69
C GLY A 50 33.09 -2.95 -9.79
N LYS A 51 32.13 -3.26 -8.92
CA LYS A 51 32.18 -4.38 -7.97
C LYS A 51 31.28 -5.56 -8.39
N LEU A 52 30.52 -5.45 -9.48
CA LEU A 52 29.55 -6.46 -9.90
C LEU A 52 30.15 -7.57 -10.77
N VAL A 53 31.12 -7.25 -11.59
CA VAL A 53 31.80 -8.18 -12.49
C VAL A 53 33.30 -8.17 -12.23
N PRO A 54 34.00 -9.29 -12.50
CA PRO A 54 35.48 -9.33 -12.40
C PRO A 54 36.12 -8.35 -13.39
N GLN A 55 37.20 -7.71 -12.94
CA GLN A 55 38.01 -6.86 -13.80
C GLN A 55 38.84 -7.75 -14.74
N ASP A 56 38.90 -7.41 -16.03
CA ASP A 56 39.77 -8.08 -17.02
C ASP A 56 40.96 -7.18 -17.36
N PRO A 57 42.20 -7.56 -16.99
CA PRO A 57 43.37 -6.77 -17.28
C PRO A 57 43.66 -6.59 -18.78
N SER A 58 43.06 -7.39 -19.64
CA SER A 58 43.20 -7.29 -21.10
C SER A 58 42.27 -6.27 -21.74
N ASP A 59 41.27 -5.77 -21.00
CA ASP A 59 40.41 -4.72 -21.50
C ASP A 59 41.18 -3.43 -21.78
N GLU A 60 40.83 -2.75 -22.85
CA GLU A 60 41.37 -1.41 -23.16
C GLU A 60 40.94 -0.43 -22.05
N PRO A 61 41.88 0.23 -21.34
CA PRO A 61 41.55 1.10 -20.22
C PRO A 61 40.59 2.23 -20.64
N ALA A 62 39.70 2.68 -19.71
CA ALA A 62 38.78 3.78 -19.95
C ALA A 62 39.47 5.09 -20.34
N SER A 63 40.74 5.29 -19.97
CA SER A 63 41.54 6.45 -20.43
C SER A 63 41.74 6.48 -21.94
N GLU A 64 41.93 5.33 -22.59
CA GLU A 64 42.03 5.23 -24.06
C GLU A 64 40.65 5.42 -24.72
N LEU A 65 39.62 4.88 -24.12
CA LEU A 65 38.22 5.12 -24.54
C LEU A 65 37.88 6.63 -24.50
N LEU A 66 38.28 7.34 -23.44
CA LEU A 66 38.08 8.78 -23.32
C LEU A 66 38.80 9.59 -24.41
N LYS A 67 39.99 9.18 -24.83
CA LYS A 67 40.71 9.80 -25.97
C LYS A 67 39.92 9.65 -27.27
N LYS A 68 39.36 8.46 -27.52
CA LYS A 68 38.52 8.20 -28.69
C LYS A 68 37.24 9.03 -28.66
N ILE A 69 36.56 9.12 -27.50
CA ILE A 69 35.39 9.94 -27.28
C ILE A 69 35.70 11.43 -27.52
N ALA A 70 36.84 11.93 -26.99
CA ALA A 70 37.26 13.32 -27.20
C ALA A 70 37.53 13.61 -28.69
N SER A 71 38.23 12.72 -29.39
CA SER A 71 38.49 12.85 -30.82
C SER A 71 37.21 12.87 -31.66
N GLU A 72 36.23 12.00 -31.31
CA GLU A 72 34.92 11.97 -31.96
C GLU A 72 34.13 13.30 -31.71
N LYS A 73 34.14 13.76 -30.46
CA LYS A 73 33.51 15.03 -30.08
C LYS A 73 34.08 16.21 -30.87
N ASP A 74 35.41 16.29 -30.97
CA ASP A 74 36.11 17.34 -31.72
C ASP A 74 35.76 17.28 -33.22
N ARG A 75 35.66 16.07 -33.79
CA ARG A 75 35.21 15.85 -35.16
C ARG A 75 33.80 16.37 -35.39
N LEU A 76 32.85 16.00 -34.50
CA LEU A 76 31.45 16.42 -34.57
C LEU A 76 31.28 17.94 -34.42
N VAL A 77 32.13 18.58 -33.59
CA VAL A 77 32.18 20.04 -33.47
C VAL A 77 32.72 20.70 -34.77
N ALA A 78 33.79 20.15 -35.35
CA ALA A 78 34.34 20.64 -36.60
C ALA A 78 33.35 20.51 -37.77
N GLU A 79 32.59 19.41 -37.81
CA GLU A 79 31.51 19.19 -38.78
C GLU A 79 30.23 20.01 -38.47
N LYS A 80 30.22 20.84 -37.42
CA LYS A 80 29.05 21.64 -36.96
C LYS A 80 27.81 20.79 -36.63
N LYS A 81 27.98 19.50 -36.36
CA LYS A 81 26.88 18.62 -35.95
C LYS A 81 26.46 18.82 -34.50
N ILE A 82 27.43 19.19 -33.65
CA ILE A 82 27.19 19.54 -32.24
C ILE A 82 27.82 20.93 -31.94
N ARG A 83 27.32 21.61 -30.93
CA ARG A 83 27.89 22.88 -30.48
C ARG A 83 29.09 22.63 -29.56
N LYS A 84 30.12 23.44 -29.67
CA LYS A 84 31.23 23.42 -28.72
C LYS A 84 30.71 23.84 -27.35
N GLY A 85 30.72 22.89 -26.40
CA GLY A 85 30.31 23.16 -25.02
C GLY A 85 31.32 24.04 -24.27
N LYS A 86 30.89 24.62 -23.15
CA LYS A 86 31.82 25.26 -22.20
C LYS A 86 32.70 24.18 -21.56
N SER A 87 33.99 24.52 -21.35
CA SER A 87 34.86 23.69 -20.53
C SER A 87 34.30 23.62 -19.12
N LEU A 88 34.19 22.40 -18.57
CA LEU A 88 33.83 22.17 -17.18
C LEU A 88 35.10 22.20 -16.31
N PRO A 89 34.98 22.54 -15.01
CA PRO A 89 36.10 22.47 -14.08
C PRO A 89 36.61 21.02 -13.96
N ASP A 90 37.88 20.90 -13.60
CA ASP A 90 38.47 19.58 -13.25
C ASP A 90 37.69 18.93 -12.12
N ILE A 91 37.75 17.59 -12.04
CA ILE A 91 37.08 16.81 -11.00
C ILE A 91 37.91 16.95 -9.72
N GLY A 92 37.26 17.45 -8.65
CA GLY A 92 37.88 17.55 -7.33
C GLY A 92 37.83 16.22 -6.57
N ASP A 93 38.74 16.05 -5.60
CA ASP A 93 38.77 14.85 -4.76
C ASP A 93 37.48 14.65 -3.95
N ASP A 94 36.80 15.72 -3.61
CA ASP A 94 35.50 15.72 -2.92
C ASP A 94 34.32 15.26 -3.79
N GLU A 95 34.53 15.19 -5.10
CA GLU A 95 33.55 14.66 -6.06
C GLU A 95 33.73 13.15 -6.36
N MET A 96 34.81 12.51 -5.79
CA MET A 96 35.14 11.09 -5.97
C MET A 96 34.61 10.30 -4.77
N PHE A 97 33.43 9.73 -4.89
CA PHE A 97 32.70 9.15 -3.74
C PHE A 97 33.11 7.72 -3.35
N PHE A 98 33.93 7.04 -4.17
CA PHE A 98 34.40 5.66 -3.93
C PHE A 98 35.68 5.37 -4.71
N ASP A 99 36.38 4.29 -4.35
CA ASP A 99 37.57 3.86 -5.06
C ASP A 99 37.24 3.17 -6.38
N LEU A 100 37.78 3.68 -7.50
CA LEU A 100 37.56 3.08 -8.80
C LEU A 100 38.52 1.89 -9.05
N PRO A 101 38.09 0.88 -9.84
CA PRO A 101 38.99 -0.09 -10.42
C PRO A 101 40.08 0.59 -11.26
N ARG A 102 41.26 -0.03 -11.33
CA ARG A 102 42.47 0.58 -11.95
C ARG A 102 42.29 0.99 -13.41
N ILE A 103 41.46 0.27 -14.15
CA ILE A 103 41.23 0.52 -15.59
C ILE A 103 40.05 1.41 -15.86
N TRP A 104 39.33 1.87 -14.82
CA TRP A 104 38.24 2.86 -14.93
C TRP A 104 38.79 4.27 -14.84
N ALA A 105 37.99 5.25 -15.24
CA ALA A 105 38.33 6.66 -15.13
C ALA A 105 37.13 7.48 -14.60
N TRP A 106 37.43 8.47 -13.73
CA TRP A 106 36.44 9.47 -13.35
C TRP A 106 36.18 10.43 -14.51
N VAL A 107 34.91 10.70 -14.79
CA VAL A 107 34.47 11.56 -15.90
C VAL A 107 33.16 12.25 -15.59
N ARG A 108 32.93 13.43 -16.16
CA ARG A 108 31.60 14.09 -16.11
C ARG A 108 30.71 13.55 -17.22
N LEU A 109 29.40 13.44 -16.96
CA LEU A 109 28.41 13.01 -17.97
C LEU A 109 28.48 13.83 -19.27
N ASN A 110 28.84 15.11 -19.22
CA ASN A 110 29.04 15.96 -20.40
C ASN A 110 30.14 15.44 -21.37
N SER A 111 31.02 14.62 -20.89
CA SER A 111 32.14 14.11 -21.70
C SER A 111 31.76 12.90 -22.54
N ILE A 112 30.72 12.16 -22.19
CA ILE A 112 30.37 10.86 -22.79
C ILE A 112 29.22 10.94 -23.82
N GLY A 113 28.62 12.10 -24.02
CA GLY A 113 27.52 12.27 -24.98
C GLY A 113 27.15 13.73 -25.21
N ASP A 114 26.33 13.96 -26.22
CA ASP A 114 25.70 15.26 -26.50
C ASP A 114 24.36 15.37 -25.80
N TRP A 115 24.24 16.29 -24.85
CA TRP A 115 23.10 16.46 -23.98
C TRP A 115 22.24 17.66 -24.37
N GLY A 116 20.91 17.45 -24.51
CA GLY A 116 19.97 18.51 -24.83
C GLY A 116 18.64 18.33 -24.13
N ALA A 117 18.12 19.39 -23.53
CA ALA A 117 16.75 19.41 -23.02
C ALA A 117 15.77 19.61 -24.17
N GLY A 118 14.60 19.03 -24.05
CA GLY A 118 13.48 19.27 -24.97
C GLY A 118 12.84 20.64 -24.79
N ALA A 119 11.80 20.90 -25.53
CA ALA A 119 11.02 22.13 -25.45
C ALA A 119 9.50 21.83 -25.56
N THR A 120 8.69 22.78 -25.07
CA THR A 120 7.23 22.71 -25.21
C THR A 120 6.77 23.81 -26.16
N PRO A 121 6.25 23.44 -27.34
CA PRO A 121 5.62 24.41 -28.24
C PRO A 121 4.44 25.09 -27.55
N SER A 122 4.11 26.33 -27.98
CA SER A 122 2.97 27.06 -27.44
C SER A 122 1.67 26.27 -27.62
N ARG A 123 0.97 25.98 -26.55
CA ARG A 123 -0.34 25.28 -26.56
C ARG A 123 -1.45 26.09 -27.25
N THR A 124 -1.26 27.40 -27.38
CA THR A 124 -2.22 28.28 -28.08
C THR A 124 -2.12 28.19 -29.60
N ASN A 125 -1.05 27.62 -30.15
CA ASN A 125 -0.87 27.41 -31.58
C ASN A 125 -1.12 25.93 -31.95
N SER A 126 -2.34 25.63 -32.42
CA SER A 126 -2.73 24.29 -32.83
C SER A 126 -1.91 23.70 -33.99
N ASN A 127 -1.24 24.58 -34.81
CA ASN A 127 -0.41 24.14 -35.92
C ASN A 127 0.87 23.41 -35.50
N TYR A 128 1.20 23.44 -34.22
CA TYR A 128 2.39 22.77 -33.70
C TYR A 128 2.13 21.31 -33.29
N TYR A 129 0.88 20.91 -33.16
CA TYR A 129 0.47 19.59 -32.64
C TYR A 129 -0.28 18.75 -33.67
N GLY A 130 -0.35 17.42 -33.43
CA GLY A 130 -1.08 16.51 -34.31
C GLY A 130 -0.33 16.13 -35.60
N GLY A 131 0.99 16.32 -35.66
CA GLY A 131 1.85 15.94 -36.78
C GLY A 131 2.24 14.45 -36.73
N LYS A 132 3.40 14.12 -37.33
CA LYS A 132 3.93 12.77 -37.40
C LYS A 132 5.12 12.50 -36.46
N ILE A 133 5.64 13.53 -35.80
CA ILE A 133 6.85 13.43 -34.97
C ILE A 133 6.41 13.16 -33.53
N PRO A 134 6.76 12.02 -32.94
CA PRO A 134 6.51 11.73 -31.52
C PRO A 134 7.09 12.81 -30.60
N TRP A 135 6.34 13.23 -29.58
CA TRP A 135 6.76 14.23 -28.60
C TRP A 135 6.56 13.71 -27.19
N PHE A 136 7.65 13.17 -26.61
CA PHE A 136 7.63 12.45 -25.34
C PHE A 136 7.64 13.39 -24.14
N LYS A 137 6.77 13.13 -23.19
CA LYS A 137 6.70 13.81 -21.89
C LYS A 137 7.38 12.97 -20.81
N SER A 138 7.81 13.61 -19.73
CA SER A 138 8.51 12.92 -18.63
C SER A 138 7.69 11.79 -17.97
N GLY A 139 6.36 11.83 -18.03
CA GLY A 139 5.47 10.79 -17.54
C GLY A 139 5.53 9.49 -18.34
N GLU A 140 5.84 9.60 -19.63
CA GLU A 140 5.82 8.50 -20.60
C GLU A 140 7.08 7.62 -20.55
N LEU A 141 8.11 8.00 -19.78
CA LEU A 141 9.31 7.17 -19.57
C LEU A 141 8.96 6.05 -18.58
N THR A 142 8.21 5.04 -19.01
CA THR A 142 7.66 3.96 -18.19
C THR A 142 8.34 2.61 -18.41
N SER A 143 9.09 2.46 -19.50
CA SER A 143 9.84 1.25 -19.87
C SER A 143 11.26 1.62 -20.29
N ASP A 144 12.14 0.63 -20.39
CA ASP A 144 13.54 0.80 -20.78
C ASP A 144 13.68 1.25 -22.23
N HIS A 145 12.75 0.84 -23.09
CA HIS A 145 12.65 1.18 -24.50
C HIS A 145 11.28 1.78 -24.79
N ILE A 146 11.23 2.88 -25.53
CA ILE A 146 10.00 3.58 -25.90
C ILE A 146 9.94 3.87 -27.40
N THR A 147 8.76 3.64 -27.99
CA THR A 147 8.50 3.78 -29.42
C THR A 147 7.33 4.72 -29.72
N GLU A 148 6.42 4.91 -28.79
CA GLU A 148 5.17 5.64 -28.96
C GLU A 148 5.01 6.73 -27.93
N SER A 149 4.41 7.86 -28.31
CA SER A 149 4.03 8.97 -27.44
C SER A 149 2.55 9.28 -27.56
N GLU A 150 1.95 9.77 -26.49
CA GLU A 150 0.54 10.20 -26.49
C GLU A 150 0.27 11.39 -27.43
N GLU A 151 1.28 12.25 -27.60
CA GLU A 151 1.15 13.45 -28.42
C GLU A 151 2.24 13.50 -29.48
N THR A 152 1.91 14.12 -30.61
CA THR A 152 2.83 14.34 -31.71
C THR A 152 2.93 15.81 -32.05
N VAL A 153 4.05 16.21 -32.65
CA VAL A 153 4.29 17.57 -33.14
C VAL A 153 4.51 17.59 -34.66
N THR A 154 4.38 18.77 -35.23
CA THR A 154 4.53 19.00 -36.69
C THR A 154 5.96 19.40 -37.03
N GLU A 155 6.30 19.33 -38.34
CA GLU A 155 7.52 19.88 -38.88
C GLU A 155 7.64 21.43 -38.68
N ALA A 156 6.50 22.13 -38.60
CA ALA A 156 6.49 23.56 -38.25
C ALA A 156 6.99 23.78 -36.81
N ALA A 157 6.50 22.97 -35.85
CA ALA A 157 6.99 23.05 -34.48
C ALA A 157 8.48 22.73 -34.37
N LEU A 158 8.99 21.75 -35.12
CA LEU A 158 10.42 21.40 -35.15
C LEU A 158 11.28 22.58 -35.62
N ARG A 159 10.84 23.29 -36.65
CA ARG A 159 11.59 24.44 -37.20
C ARG A 159 11.51 25.70 -36.32
N GLU A 160 10.35 25.96 -35.72
CA GLU A 160 10.05 27.26 -35.09
C GLU A 160 10.24 27.27 -33.57
N CYS A 161 10.16 26.09 -32.90
CA CYS A 161 10.12 25.99 -31.44
C CYS A 161 11.42 25.45 -30.82
N SER A 162 12.55 25.46 -31.53
CA SER A 162 13.85 24.97 -31.03
C SER A 162 13.80 23.55 -30.45
N LEU A 163 12.93 22.71 -30.99
CA LEU A 163 12.84 21.30 -30.59
C LEU A 163 14.10 20.56 -31.05
N ARG A 164 14.67 19.73 -30.16
CA ARG A 164 15.73 18.79 -30.52
C ARG A 164 15.10 17.56 -31.14
N LEU A 165 15.54 17.17 -32.32
CA LEU A 165 15.20 15.90 -32.92
C LEU A 165 16.18 14.84 -32.42
N ASN A 166 15.69 13.94 -31.58
CA ASN A 166 16.44 12.83 -31.02
C ASN A 166 16.37 11.62 -31.94
N GLN A 167 17.42 10.78 -31.89
CA GLN A 167 17.57 9.61 -32.76
C GLN A 167 17.34 8.31 -31.99
N PRO A 168 17.03 7.20 -32.67
CA PRO A 168 17.04 5.87 -32.03
C PRO A 168 18.39 5.60 -31.36
N GLY A 169 18.35 5.13 -30.12
CA GLY A 169 19.53 4.92 -29.27
C GLY A 169 19.82 6.08 -28.30
N ASP A 170 19.16 7.25 -28.44
CA ASP A 170 19.30 8.33 -27.46
C ASP A 170 18.73 7.91 -26.11
N VAL A 171 19.41 8.27 -25.03
CA VAL A 171 18.99 7.98 -23.66
C VAL A 171 18.30 9.22 -23.08
N LEU A 172 17.06 9.05 -22.66
CA LEU A 172 16.21 10.09 -22.11
C LEU A 172 16.21 10.04 -20.57
N ILE A 173 16.22 11.19 -19.91
CA ILE A 173 16.06 11.33 -18.47
C ILE A 173 15.06 12.43 -18.12
N ALA A 174 14.11 12.11 -17.24
CA ALA A 174 13.15 13.06 -16.70
C ALA A 174 13.78 13.91 -15.59
N MET A 175 13.54 15.22 -15.64
CA MET A 175 14.16 16.20 -14.75
C MET A 175 13.20 16.87 -13.78
N TYR A 176 11.86 16.67 -13.89
CA TYR A 176 10.89 17.48 -13.14
C TYR A 176 9.93 16.64 -12.28
N GLY A 177 9.70 17.11 -11.07
CA GLY A 177 8.66 16.63 -10.16
C GLY A 177 8.80 15.16 -9.76
N ALA A 178 7.69 14.47 -9.63
CA ALA A 178 7.63 13.05 -9.24
C ALA A 178 8.28 12.10 -10.27
N THR A 179 8.63 12.59 -11.47
CA THR A 179 9.24 11.80 -12.55
C THR A 179 10.76 11.88 -12.56
N ILE A 180 11.39 12.69 -11.71
CA ILE A 180 12.86 12.84 -11.66
C ILE A 180 13.55 11.48 -11.67
N GLY A 181 14.52 11.33 -12.57
CA GLY A 181 15.31 10.10 -12.70
C GLY A 181 14.61 8.94 -13.41
N LYS A 182 13.36 9.10 -13.91
CA LYS A 182 12.83 8.16 -14.90
C LYS A 182 13.67 8.27 -16.16
N THR A 183 14.00 7.14 -16.78
CA THR A 183 14.90 7.09 -17.93
C THR A 183 14.45 6.01 -18.91
N ALA A 184 14.73 6.22 -20.20
CA ALA A 184 14.41 5.28 -21.27
C ALA A 184 15.37 5.47 -22.45
N ILE A 185 15.55 4.44 -23.28
CA ILE A 185 16.16 4.52 -24.60
C ILE A 185 15.04 4.79 -25.62
N LEU A 186 15.28 5.75 -26.50
CA LEU A 186 14.39 6.07 -27.59
C LEU A 186 14.66 5.14 -28.77
N ASP A 187 13.65 4.41 -29.25
CA ASP A 187 13.81 3.47 -30.39
C ASP A 187 13.27 4.05 -31.70
N VAL A 188 12.75 5.24 -31.68
CA VAL A 188 12.22 5.96 -32.85
C VAL A 188 12.81 7.38 -32.93
N VAL A 189 12.71 8.01 -34.09
CA VAL A 189 13.01 9.43 -34.20
C VAL A 189 11.90 10.23 -33.54
N GLY A 190 12.24 11.14 -32.60
CA GLY A 190 11.25 11.89 -31.86
C GLY A 190 11.80 13.11 -31.13
N THR A 191 10.93 13.86 -30.50
CA THR A 191 11.26 15.05 -29.70
C THR A 191 10.77 14.88 -28.27
N THR A 192 11.19 15.75 -27.37
CA THR A 192 10.80 15.69 -25.95
C THR A 192 10.34 17.05 -25.45
N ASN A 193 9.58 17.04 -24.33
CA ASN A 193 9.24 18.30 -23.65
C ASN A 193 10.43 18.81 -22.82
N GLN A 194 10.33 20.02 -22.28
CA GLN A 194 11.38 20.65 -21.46
C GLN A 194 11.69 19.90 -20.16
N ALA A 195 10.82 19.00 -19.70
CA ALA A 195 11.03 18.20 -18.51
C ALA A 195 11.90 16.95 -18.77
N VAL A 196 12.29 16.70 -20.02
CA VAL A 196 13.14 15.57 -20.44
C VAL A 196 14.42 16.10 -21.06
N CYS A 197 15.55 15.56 -20.59
CA CYS A 197 16.86 15.75 -21.22
C CYS A 197 17.21 14.47 -21.99
N ALA A 198 17.73 14.63 -23.21
CA ALA A 198 18.19 13.53 -24.04
C ALA A 198 19.72 13.55 -24.16
N CYS A 199 20.33 12.38 -24.14
CA CYS A 199 21.73 12.18 -24.43
C CYS A 199 21.90 11.33 -25.68
N THR A 200 22.59 11.87 -26.69
CA THR A 200 23.15 11.05 -27.76
C THR A 200 24.55 10.59 -27.34
N PRO A 201 24.77 9.30 -27.00
CA PRO A 201 26.08 8.82 -26.58
C PRO A 201 27.12 8.95 -27.69
N PHE A 202 28.36 9.34 -27.35
CA PHE A 202 29.46 9.34 -28.32
C PHE A 202 29.96 7.92 -28.60
N LEU A 203 30.65 7.73 -29.71
CA LEU A 203 31.20 6.46 -30.13
C LEU A 203 32.06 5.84 -29.01
N GLY A 204 31.75 4.58 -28.63
CA GLY A 204 32.41 3.89 -27.52
C GLY A 204 31.68 3.99 -26.18
N MET A 205 30.53 4.66 -26.12
CA MET A 205 29.63 4.62 -24.96
C MET A 205 28.40 3.80 -25.28
N SER A 206 28.16 2.73 -24.50
CA SER A 206 26.96 1.91 -24.62
C SER A 206 25.73 2.65 -24.12
N ASN A 207 24.68 2.74 -24.94
CA ASN A 207 23.38 3.32 -24.53
C ASN A 207 22.71 2.50 -23.42
N SER A 208 22.81 1.17 -23.46
CA SER A 208 22.28 0.29 -22.40
C SER A 208 23.04 0.50 -21.07
N TYR A 209 24.37 0.69 -21.12
CA TYR A 209 25.13 1.02 -19.91
C TYR A 209 24.77 2.43 -19.40
N LEU A 210 24.59 3.42 -20.29
CA LEU A 210 24.15 4.76 -19.91
C LEU A 210 22.75 4.72 -19.28
N LEU A 211 21.82 3.94 -19.82
CA LEU A 211 20.50 3.73 -19.22
C LEU A 211 20.63 3.18 -17.79
N LEU A 212 21.45 2.13 -17.60
CA LEU A 212 21.72 1.52 -16.30
C LEU A 212 22.31 2.54 -15.32
N LEU A 213 23.30 3.31 -15.77
CA LEU A 213 23.94 4.37 -14.99
C LEU A 213 22.92 5.44 -14.54
N MET A 214 22.04 5.86 -15.44
CA MET A 214 20.98 6.83 -15.10
C MET A 214 20.00 6.26 -14.06
N LYS A 215 19.67 4.97 -14.15
CA LYS A 215 18.85 4.27 -13.14
C LYS A 215 19.53 4.23 -11.78
N ALA A 216 20.83 3.90 -11.74
CA ALA A 216 21.63 3.87 -10.52
C ALA A 216 21.75 5.25 -9.87
N LEU A 217 21.86 6.32 -10.68
CA LEU A 217 21.96 7.70 -10.21
C LEU A 217 20.60 8.32 -9.81
N LYS A 218 19.49 7.63 -9.99
CA LYS A 218 18.16 8.19 -9.67
C LYS A 218 18.03 8.71 -8.24
N PRO A 219 18.48 8.01 -7.17
CA PRO A 219 18.44 8.53 -5.81
C PRO A 219 19.24 9.84 -5.65
N TYR A 220 20.41 9.89 -6.29
CA TYR A 220 21.25 11.09 -6.32
C TYR A 220 20.51 12.27 -7.00
N PHE A 221 19.91 12.06 -8.17
CA PHE A 221 19.16 13.12 -8.86
C PHE A 221 17.95 13.61 -8.05
N ILE A 222 17.26 12.72 -7.36
CA ILE A 222 16.17 13.09 -6.45
C ILE A 222 16.69 13.98 -5.32
N SER A 223 17.84 13.64 -4.71
CA SER A 223 18.46 14.45 -3.65
C SER A 223 18.91 15.84 -4.11
N GLN A 224 19.28 15.97 -5.41
CA GLN A 224 19.69 17.23 -6.02
C GLN A 224 18.51 18.11 -6.45
N GLY A 225 17.28 17.60 -6.38
CA GLY A 225 16.07 18.36 -6.73
C GLY A 225 15.91 19.60 -5.86
N ALA A 226 15.75 20.76 -6.48
CA ALA A 226 15.50 22.05 -5.82
C ALA A 226 14.07 22.50 -6.08
N GLY A 227 13.43 23.10 -5.08
CA GLY A 227 12.05 23.60 -5.17
C GLY A 227 11.08 22.78 -4.30
N GLY A 228 10.27 23.43 -3.49
CA GLY A 228 9.40 22.85 -2.46
C GLY A 228 8.45 21.74 -2.97
N ALA A 229 7.21 22.07 -3.36
CA ALA A 229 6.20 21.08 -3.75
C ALA A 229 6.47 20.36 -5.09
N GLN A 230 7.33 20.91 -5.97
CA GLN A 230 7.75 20.28 -7.23
C GLN A 230 9.26 20.44 -7.42
N PRO A 231 10.07 19.50 -6.90
CA PRO A 231 11.51 19.53 -7.07
C PRO A 231 11.90 19.37 -8.55
N ASN A 232 12.92 20.11 -8.98
CA ASN A 232 13.43 20.06 -10.35
C ASN A 232 14.95 19.94 -10.33
N ILE A 233 15.50 19.23 -11.30
CA ILE A 233 16.94 19.24 -11.61
C ILE A 233 17.15 19.95 -12.96
N SER A 234 18.25 20.67 -13.09
CA SER A 234 18.59 21.28 -14.38
C SER A 234 19.46 20.35 -15.21
N ARG A 235 19.47 20.59 -16.55
CA ARG A 235 20.41 19.89 -17.45
C ARG A 235 21.84 20.07 -16.98
N GLU A 236 22.22 21.27 -16.50
CA GLU A 236 23.54 21.58 -15.98
C GLU A 236 23.93 20.65 -14.82
N LYS A 237 23.02 20.42 -13.87
CA LYS A 237 23.25 19.45 -12.78
C LYS A 237 23.51 18.03 -13.30
N VAL A 238 22.70 17.60 -14.30
CA VAL A 238 22.88 16.29 -14.92
C VAL A 238 24.25 16.18 -15.58
N ILE A 239 24.62 17.10 -16.46
CA ILE A 239 25.89 17.02 -17.24
C ILE A 239 27.14 17.24 -16.39
N HIS A 240 27.03 17.87 -15.21
CA HIS A 240 28.15 18.06 -14.27
C HIS A 240 28.35 16.84 -13.36
N THR A 241 27.41 15.91 -13.30
CA THR A 241 27.53 14.73 -12.44
C THR A 241 28.77 13.95 -12.80
N VAL A 242 29.57 13.63 -11.77
CA VAL A 242 30.80 12.82 -11.88
C VAL A 242 30.45 11.34 -11.77
N ILE A 243 31.01 10.53 -12.64
CA ILE A 243 30.78 9.08 -12.72
C ILE A 243 32.08 8.33 -12.94
N GLY A 244 32.13 7.07 -12.51
CA GLY A 244 33.14 6.12 -12.93
C GLY A 244 32.79 5.53 -14.31
N LEU A 245 33.68 5.65 -15.29
CA LEU A 245 33.51 5.10 -16.62
C LEU A 245 34.32 3.81 -16.76
N PRO A 246 33.68 2.63 -17.02
CA PRO A 246 34.36 1.39 -17.32
C PRO A 246 34.89 1.30 -18.77
N PRO A 247 35.83 0.41 -19.07
CA PRO A 247 36.14 -0.02 -20.42
C PRO A 247 34.91 -0.47 -21.19
N LEU A 248 34.87 -0.26 -22.52
CA LEU A 248 33.70 -0.59 -23.34
C LEU A 248 33.29 -2.09 -23.24
N ALA A 249 34.26 -3.00 -23.21
CA ALA A 249 33.98 -4.43 -23.06
C ALA A 249 33.35 -4.75 -21.68
N GLU A 250 33.81 -4.06 -20.64
CA GLU A 250 33.22 -4.21 -19.30
C GLU A 250 31.81 -3.60 -19.20
N GLN A 251 31.51 -2.48 -19.90
CA GLN A 251 30.13 -1.96 -19.97
C GLN A 251 29.16 -3.05 -20.43
N SER A 252 29.51 -3.82 -21.45
CA SER A 252 28.64 -4.90 -21.94
C SER A 252 28.49 -6.04 -20.92
N ARG A 253 29.58 -6.45 -20.25
CA ARG A 253 29.53 -7.49 -19.20
C ARG A 253 28.66 -7.05 -18.02
N ILE A 254 28.77 -5.78 -17.61
CA ILE A 254 27.96 -5.21 -16.54
C ILE A 254 26.48 -5.23 -16.92
N VAL A 255 26.11 -4.77 -18.13
CA VAL A 255 24.73 -4.76 -18.60
C VAL A 255 24.13 -6.16 -18.58
N THR A 256 24.81 -7.12 -19.21
CA THR A 256 24.36 -8.53 -19.24
C THR A 256 24.15 -9.06 -17.80
N ARG A 257 25.13 -8.81 -16.91
CA ARG A 257 25.04 -9.31 -15.53
C ARG A 257 23.91 -8.67 -14.73
N VAL A 258 23.65 -7.38 -14.92
CA VAL A 258 22.51 -6.68 -14.30
C VAL A 258 21.20 -7.24 -14.81
N GLU A 259 21.06 -7.46 -16.13
CA GLU A 259 19.84 -8.04 -16.70
C GLU A 259 19.54 -9.43 -16.12
N GLU A 260 20.56 -10.31 -16.05
CA GLU A 260 20.42 -11.64 -15.43
C GLU A 260 19.93 -11.54 -13.97
N LEU A 261 20.54 -10.65 -13.17
CA LEU A 261 20.19 -10.49 -11.76
C LEU A 261 18.83 -9.83 -11.56
N MET A 262 18.42 -8.90 -12.44
CA MET A 262 17.08 -8.31 -12.40
C MET A 262 16.00 -9.34 -12.72
N GLN A 263 16.23 -10.23 -13.71
CA GLN A 263 15.34 -11.35 -14.01
C GLN A 263 15.18 -12.30 -12.80
N LEU A 264 16.27 -12.56 -12.07
CA LEU A 264 16.18 -13.34 -10.82
C LEU A 264 15.36 -12.61 -9.75
N CYS A 265 15.51 -11.29 -9.62
CA CYS A 265 14.69 -10.49 -8.72
C CYS A 265 13.19 -10.54 -9.11
N ASP A 266 12.88 -10.48 -10.40
CA ASP A 266 11.50 -10.60 -10.90
C ASP A 266 10.91 -11.99 -10.59
N ALA A 267 11.69 -13.05 -10.79
CA ALA A 267 11.27 -14.42 -10.46
C ALA A 267 11.03 -14.62 -8.95
N LEU A 268 11.89 -14.04 -8.10
CA LEU A 268 11.72 -14.07 -6.63
C LEU A 268 10.46 -13.35 -6.20
N GLU A 269 10.18 -12.18 -6.76
CA GLU A 269 8.99 -11.40 -6.44
C GLU A 269 7.72 -12.13 -6.87
N ALA A 270 7.70 -12.69 -8.07
CA ALA A 270 6.59 -13.49 -8.58
C ALA A 270 6.34 -14.75 -7.74
N SER A 271 7.42 -15.45 -7.33
CA SER A 271 7.33 -16.63 -6.45
C SER A 271 6.78 -16.27 -5.07
N GLY A 272 7.22 -15.16 -4.49
CA GLY A 272 6.72 -14.68 -3.20
C GLY A 272 5.24 -14.28 -3.26
N GLN A 273 4.79 -13.64 -4.34
CA GLN A 273 3.38 -13.31 -4.56
C GLN A 273 2.51 -14.56 -4.71
N LEU A 274 2.97 -15.56 -5.47
CA LEU A 274 2.26 -16.82 -5.64
C LEU A 274 2.14 -17.58 -4.32
N GLU A 275 3.21 -17.67 -3.54
CA GLU A 275 3.21 -18.29 -2.21
C GLU A 275 2.21 -17.60 -1.28
N ALA A 276 2.22 -16.26 -1.22
CA ALA A 276 1.28 -15.49 -0.40
C ALA A 276 -0.19 -15.74 -0.80
N GLN A 277 -0.47 -15.83 -2.10
CA GLN A 277 -1.81 -16.14 -2.60
C GLN A 277 -2.25 -17.58 -2.23
N GLN A 278 -1.37 -18.55 -2.39
CA GLN A 278 -1.64 -19.95 -2.04
C GLN A 278 -1.86 -20.11 -0.54
N HIS A 279 -1.04 -19.48 0.28
CA HIS A 279 -1.19 -19.45 1.73
C HIS A 279 -2.55 -18.84 2.14
N ALA A 280 -2.91 -17.67 1.59
CA ALA A 280 -4.20 -17.04 1.88
C ALA A 280 -5.40 -17.93 1.49
N ARG A 281 -5.31 -18.65 0.36
CA ARG A 281 -6.34 -19.62 -0.06
C ARG A 281 -6.43 -20.79 0.91
N LEU A 282 -5.29 -21.35 1.32
CA LEU A 282 -5.25 -22.44 2.28
C LEU A 282 -5.88 -22.03 3.61
N VAL A 283 -5.48 -20.90 4.18
CA VAL A 283 -6.04 -20.33 5.41
C VAL A 283 -7.55 -20.13 5.28
N SER A 284 -8.01 -19.47 4.20
CA SER A 284 -9.44 -19.25 3.95
C SER A 284 -10.23 -20.55 3.83
N THR A 285 -9.70 -21.57 3.15
CA THR A 285 -10.35 -22.87 3.00
C THR A 285 -10.47 -23.59 4.32
N LEU A 286 -9.38 -23.65 5.10
CA LEU A 286 -9.36 -24.33 6.39
C LEU A 286 -10.28 -23.64 7.40
N PHE A 287 -10.22 -22.33 7.51
CA PHE A 287 -11.12 -21.59 8.40
C PHE A 287 -12.57 -21.63 7.94
N GLY A 288 -12.81 -21.64 6.62
CA GLY A 288 -14.14 -21.83 6.06
C GLY A 288 -14.75 -23.20 6.43
N SER A 289 -13.95 -24.24 6.57
CA SER A 289 -14.43 -25.56 6.99
C SER A 289 -15.01 -25.57 8.42
N LEU A 290 -14.53 -24.69 9.31
CA LEU A 290 -15.10 -24.52 10.64
C LEU A 290 -16.54 -24.01 10.59
N LEU A 291 -16.81 -23.06 9.69
CA LEU A 291 -18.14 -22.44 9.52
C LEU A 291 -19.13 -23.38 8.82
N GLN A 292 -18.63 -24.39 8.13
CA GLN A 292 -19.42 -25.40 7.40
C GLN A 292 -19.58 -26.70 8.20
N SER A 293 -19.12 -26.74 9.44
CA SER A 293 -19.28 -27.94 10.29
C SER A 293 -20.73 -28.06 10.73
N ASP A 294 -21.37 -29.19 10.36
CA ASP A 294 -22.78 -29.45 10.65
C ASP A 294 -23.02 -29.98 12.08
N THR A 295 -21.95 -30.45 12.74
CA THR A 295 -22.02 -31.01 14.09
C THR A 295 -20.89 -30.48 14.98
N PRO A 296 -21.08 -30.46 16.33
CA PRO A 296 -20.02 -30.11 17.27
C PRO A 296 -18.77 -30.97 17.14
N GLU A 297 -18.93 -32.25 16.84
CA GLU A 297 -17.82 -33.20 16.63
C GLU A 297 -17.02 -32.85 15.38
N ALA A 298 -17.70 -32.55 14.26
CA ALA A 298 -17.06 -32.11 13.02
C ALA A 298 -16.31 -30.78 13.21
N LEU A 299 -16.88 -29.85 13.98
CA LEU A 299 -16.22 -28.59 14.34
C LEU A 299 -14.95 -28.85 15.17
N ALA A 300 -15.02 -29.75 16.18
CA ALA A 300 -13.88 -30.09 17.01
C ALA A 300 -12.75 -30.75 16.19
N ASP A 301 -13.09 -31.67 15.28
CA ASP A 301 -12.13 -32.36 14.40
C ASP A 301 -11.46 -31.38 13.44
N ASN A 302 -12.22 -30.47 12.81
CA ASN A 302 -11.69 -29.44 11.93
C ASN A 302 -10.79 -28.48 12.72
N TRP A 303 -11.20 -28.08 13.93
CA TRP A 303 -10.38 -27.26 14.81
C TRP A 303 -9.06 -27.93 15.19
N GLN A 304 -9.09 -29.20 15.58
CA GLN A 304 -7.90 -29.97 15.94
C GLN A 304 -6.92 -30.06 14.76
N ARG A 305 -7.42 -30.26 13.54
CA ARG A 305 -6.62 -30.30 12.33
C ARG A 305 -5.91 -28.94 12.09
N ILE A 306 -6.62 -27.83 12.25
CA ILE A 306 -6.06 -26.48 12.12
C ILE A 306 -5.04 -26.21 13.22
N ALA A 307 -5.37 -26.56 14.47
CA ALA A 307 -4.50 -26.33 15.63
C ALA A 307 -3.15 -27.05 15.52
N THR A 308 -3.12 -28.21 14.89
CA THR A 308 -1.87 -28.98 14.67
C THR A 308 -0.88 -28.27 13.74
N HIS A 309 -1.36 -27.32 12.95
CA HIS A 309 -0.56 -26.58 11.95
C HIS A 309 -0.55 -25.07 12.17
N PHE A 310 -0.83 -24.59 13.37
CA PHE A 310 -0.91 -23.17 13.69
C PHE A 310 0.39 -22.40 13.40
N ASP A 311 1.54 -23.01 13.64
CA ASP A 311 2.85 -22.42 13.39
C ASP A 311 3.09 -22.10 11.92
N VAL A 312 2.54 -22.92 11.01
CA VAL A 312 2.62 -22.71 9.56
C VAL A 312 1.50 -21.80 9.04
N LEU A 313 0.29 -21.95 9.59
CA LEU A 313 -0.88 -21.19 9.13
C LEU A 313 -0.88 -19.73 9.62
N LEU A 314 -0.38 -19.48 10.83
CA LEU A 314 -0.39 -18.16 11.47
C LEU A 314 1.00 -17.50 11.48
N ASP A 315 1.78 -17.72 10.44
CA ASP A 315 3.14 -17.18 10.28
C ASP A 315 3.17 -15.70 9.87
N ARG A 316 2.00 -15.12 9.60
CA ARG A 316 1.85 -13.74 9.11
C ARG A 316 0.62 -13.03 9.67
N PRO A 317 0.66 -11.69 9.86
CA PRO A 317 -0.45 -10.92 10.45
C PRO A 317 -1.78 -11.10 9.73
N GLU A 318 -1.77 -11.22 8.40
CA GLU A 318 -2.97 -11.37 7.57
C GLU A 318 -3.73 -12.67 7.87
N ALA A 319 -3.03 -13.72 8.23
CA ALA A 319 -3.63 -14.99 8.65
C ALA A 319 -4.26 -14.88 10.05
N VAL A 320 -3.66 -14.09 10.94
CA VAL A 320 -4.23 -13.80 12.27
C VAL A 320 -5.52 -12.98 12.13
N ASP A 321 -5.57 -12.04 11.18
CA ASP A 321 -6.78 -11.28 10.88
C ASP A 321 -7.91 -12.20 10.37
N ALA A 322 -7.58 -13.17 9.51
CA ALA A 322 -8.53 -14.17 9.04
C ALA A 322 -9.05 -15.05 10.19
N LEU A 323 -8.17 -15.47 11.11
CA LEU A 323 -8.56 -16.20 12.32
C LEU A 323 -9.52 -15.39 13.20
N GLU A 324 -9.22 -14.12 13.46
CA GLU A 324 -10.08 -13.24 14.25
C GLU A 324 -11.48 -13.11 13.62
N GLN A 325 -11.56 -12.92 12.30
CA GLN A 325 -12.84 -12.87 11.59
C GLN A 325 -13.62 -14.20 11.68
N THR A 326 -12.92 -15.33 11.60
CA THR A 326 -13.55 -16.65 11.76
C THR A 326 -14.10 -16.83 13.17
N ILE A 327 -13.36 -16.44 14.20
CA ILE A 327 -13.84 -16.46 15.59
C ILE A 327 -15.11 -15.61 15.74
N LEU A 328 -15.16 -14.42 15.13
CA LEU A 328 -16.36 -13.58 15.14
C LEU A 328 -17.54 -14.24 14.45
N GLN A 329 -17.32 -14.88 13.31
CA GLN A 329 -18.37 -15.59 12.57
C GLN A 329 -18.91 -16.77 13.38
N LEU A 330 -18.04 -17.57 13.99
CA LEU A 330 -18.45 -18.65 14.90
C LEU A 330 -19.25 -18.13 16.09
N ALA A 331 -18.81 -17.00 16.67
CA ALA A 331 -19.47 -16.36 17.80
C ALA A 331 -20.91 -15.94 17.48
N VAL A 332 -21.10 -15.24 16.35
CA VAL A 332 -22.42 -14.71 15.98
C VAL A 332 -23.36 -15.74 15.38
N ARG A 333 -22.85 -16.91 15.02
CA ARG A 333 -23.62 -18.09 14.60
C ARG A 333 -23.96 -19.03 15.75
N GLY A 334 -23.46 -18.77 16.97
CA GLY A 334 -23.67 -19.61 18.15
C GLY A 334 -22.87 -20.93 18.13
N LEU A 335 -21.77 -20.96 17.38
CA LEU A 335 -20.89 -22.13 17.25
C LEU A 335 -19.65 -22.07 18.16
N LEU A 336 -19.43 -20.92 18.83
CA LEU A 336 -18.20 -20.68 19.60
C LEU A 336 -18.27 -21.21 21.03
N VAL A 337 -19.45 -21.23 21.65
CA VAL A 337 -19.67 -21.70 23.02
C VAL A 337 -20.76 -22.80 23.05
N PRO A 338 -20.69 -23.77 23.97
CA PRO A 338 -21.76 -24.73 24.13
C PRO A 338 -23.08 -24.07 24.51
N GLN A 339 -24.19 -24.57 23.96
CA GLN A 339 -25.54 -24.17 24.32
C GLN A 339 -25.89 -24.71 25.71
N ASP A 340 -26.42 -23.87 26.60
CA ASP A 340 -26.93 -24.31 27.92
C ASP A 340 -28.47 -24.33 27.88
N PRO A 341 -29.08 -25.53 28.02
CA PRO A 341 -30.55 -25.64 28.01
C PRO A 341 -31.26 -24.93 29.17
N THR A 342 -30.51 -24.53 30.19
CA THR A 342 -31.05 -23.82 31.37
C THR A 342 -31.07 -22.31 31.21
N ASP A 343 -30.42 -21.79 30.16
CA ASP A 343 -30.46 -20.35 29.86
C ASP A 343 -31.87 -19.89 29.52
N GLU A 344 -32.24 -18.70 29.98
CA GLU A 344 -33.51 -18.08 29.65
C GLU A 344 -33.56 -17.77 28.13
N PRO A 345 -34.52 -18.31 27.36
CA PRO A 345 -34.57 -18.14 25.92
C PRO A 345 -34.66 -16.66 25.51
N ALA A 346 -34.14 -16.30 24.33
CA ALA A 346 -34.18 -14.95 23.78
C ALA A 346 -35.61 -14.41 23.61
N SER A 347 -36.61 -15.28 23.40
CA SER A 347 -38.03 -14.87 23.33
C SER A 347 -38.50 -14.21 24.61
N VAL A 348 -38.09 -14.68 25.79
CA VAL A 348 -38.41 -14.08 27.09
C VAL A 348 -37.68 -12.74 27.26
N LEU A 349 -36.42 -12.69 26.87
CA LEU A 349 -35.65 -11.43 26.85
C LEU A 349 -36.33 -10.36 25.97
N LEU A 350 -36.75 -10.76 24.75
CA LEU A 350 -37.52 -9.86 23.84
C LEU A 350 -38.81 -9.36 24.44
N GLN A 351 -39.55 -10.21 25.16
CA GLN A 351 -40.76 -9.81 25.84
C GLN A 351 -40.50 -8.75 26.92
N LYS A 352 -39.41 -8.92 27.70
CA LYS A 352 -38.95 -7.93 28.69
C LYS A 352 -38.60 -6.58 28.04
N ILE A 353 -37.84 -6.64 26.93
CA ILE A 353 -37.45 -5.43 26.17
C ILE A 353 -38.68 -4.71 25.61
N ARG A 354 -39.67 -5.44 25.06
CA ARG A 354 -40.94 -4.86 24.57
C ARG A 354 -41.70 -4.16 25.69
N THR A 355 -41.82 -4.82 26.84
CA THR A 355 -42.49 -4.27 28.01
C THR A 355 -41.82 -2.98 28.48
N GLU A 356 -40.52 -2.96 28.59
CA GLU A 356 -39.76 -1.75 28.96
C GLU A 356 -39.93 -0.64 27.92
N LYS A 357 -39.87 -0.98 26.63
CA LYS A 357 -40.07 -0.03 25.54
C LYS A 357 -41.46 0.59 25.57
N ASP A 358 -42.50 -0.20 25.79
CA ASP A 358 -43.89 0.28 25.93
C ASP A 358 -44.02 1.21 27.15
N HIS A 359 -43.35 0.90 28.25
CA HIS A 359 -43.28 1.74 29.44
C HIS A 359 -42.62 3.11 29.14
N LEU A 360 -41.50 3.12 28.44
CA LEU A 360 -40.80 4.35 28.04
C LEU A 360 -41.66 5.18 27.07
N ILE A 361 -42.41 4.55 26.17
CA ILE A 361 -43.37 5.23 25.29
C ILE A 361 -44.52 5.86 26.10
N ALA A 362 -45.09 5.10 27.04
CA ALA A 362 -46.17 5.60 27.90
C ALA A 362 -45.73 6.78 28.76
N GLN A 363 -44.46 6.82 29.19
CA GLN A 363 -43.87 7.96 29.90
C GLN A 363 -43.48 9.13 29.00
N GLY A 364 -43.68 9.05 27.68
CA GLY A 364 -43.28 10.09 26.73
C GLY A 364 -41.78 10.26 26.57
N LYS A 365 -40.95 9.31 27.08
CA LYS A 365 -39.49 9.37 27.01
C LYS A 365 -38.96 9.00 25.62
N ILE A 366 -39.64 8.12 24.90
CA ILE A 366 -39.35 7.73 23.51
C ILE A 366 -40.62 7.81 22.67
N LYS A 367 -40.41 8.02 21.36
CA LYS A 367 -41.53 8.02 20.38
C LYS A 367 -41.87 6.58 20.01
N ARG A 368 -43.15 6.34 19.69
CA ARG A 368 -43.57 5.06 19.12
C ARG A 368 -42.96 4.89 17.75
N ASP A 369 -42.30 3.74 17.52
CA ASP A 369 -41.75 3.40 16.22
C ASP A 369 -42.82 3.07 15.19
N LYS A 370 -42.48 3.18 13.92
CA LYS A 370 -43.27 2.60 12.85
C LYS A 370 -43.25 1.08 12.97
N PRO A 371 -44.38 0.38 12.67
CA PRO A 371 -44.36 -1.07 12.63
C PRO A 371 -43.27 -1.57 11.68
N LEU A 372 -42.43 -2.49 12.17
CA LEU A 372 -41.44 -3.17 11.34
C LEU A 372 -42.14 -4.34 10.62
N PRO A 373 -41.75 -4.66 9.37
CA PRO A 373 -42.28 -5.80 8.66
C PRO A 373 -41.96 -7.10 9.40
N PRO A 374 -42.81 -8.14 9.30
CA PRO A 374 -42.47 -9.46 9.82
C PRO A 374 -41.28 -10.06 9.09
N ILE A 375 -40.40 -10.72 9.82
CA ILE A 375 -39.22 -11.37 9.25
C ILE A 375 -39.66 -12.65 8.54
N THR A 376 -39.34 -12.78 7.26
CA THR A 376 -39.63 -13.98 6.47
C THR A 376 -38.47 -14.99 6.58
N ASP A 377 -38.74 -16.27 6.29
CA ASP A 377 -37.69 -17.30 6.36
C ASP A 377 -36.57 -17.07 5.32
N GLU A 378 -36.89 -16.45 4.17
CA GLU A 378 -35.94 -16.10 3.11
C GLU A 378 -34.94 -15.00 3.52
N GLU A 379 -35.33 -14.15 4.48
CA GLU A 379 -34.48 -13.08 4.99
C GLU A 379 -33.48 -13.57 6.05
N LYS A 380 -33.73 -14.76 6.63
CA LYS A 380 -32.86 -15.35 7.66
C LYS A 380 -31.57 -15.87 7.05
N PRO A 381 -30.42 -15.38 7.48
CA PRO A 381 -29.13 -15.72 6.85
C PRO A 381 -28.67 -17.16 7.04
N PHE A 382 -29.00 -17.72 8.19
CA PHE A 382 -28.62 -19.08 8.61
C PHE A 382 -29.60 -19.55 9.70
N GLU A 383 -29.59 -20.84 9.98
CA GLU A 383 -30.37 -21.41 11.07
C GLU A 383 -29.74 -21.05 12.43
N LEU A 384 -30.58 -20.62 13.36
CA LEU A 384 -30.15 -20.23 14.69
C LEU A 384 -30.11 -21.45 15.63
N PRO A 385 -29.20 -21.47 16.62
CA PRO A 385 -29.25 -22.42 17.71
C PRO A 385 -30.57 -22.31 18.50
N ARG A 386 -30.90 -23.41 19.21
CA ARG A 386 -32.08 -23.45 20.06
C ARG A 386 -32.03 -22.34 21.12
N GLY A 387 -33.12 -21.64 21.30
CA GLY A 387 -33.22 -20.54 22.28
C GLY A 387 -32.81 -19.17 21.76
N TRP A 388 -32.25 -19.07 20.53
CA TRP A 388 -31.97 -17.81 19.85
C TRP A 388 -33.18 -17.35 19.04
N GLU A 389 -33.21 -16.05 18.73
CA GLU A 389 -34.28 -15.45 17.90
C GLU A 389 -33.69 -14.45 16.89
N TRP A 390 -34.22 -14.46 15.66
CA TRP A 390 -33.97 -13.37 14.74
C TRP A 390 -34.84 -12.17 15.09
N VAL A 391 -34.22 -10.99 15.20
CA VAL A 391 -34.91 -9.74 15.56
C VAL A 391 -34.40 -8.57 14.73
N SER A 392 -35.28 -7.67 14.31
CA SER A 392 -34.86 -6.40 13.72
C SER A 392 -34.26 -5.49 14.81
N LEU A 393 -33.11 -4.88 14.53
CA LEU A 393 -32.38 -4.02 15.47
C LEU A 393 -33.28 -2.93 16.08
N GLY A 394 -34.20 -2.36 15.29
CA GLY A 394 -35.17 -1.35 15.76
C GLY A 394 -36.02 -1.80 16.94
N LEU A 395 -36.32 -3.10 17.10
CA LEU A 395 -37.03 -3.62 18.25
C LEU A 395 -36.21 -3.57 19.54
N LEU A 396 -34.91 -3.64 19.44
CA LEU A 396 -33.99 -3.60 20.58
C LEU A 396 -33.60 -2.16 20.99
N THR A 397 -33.93 -1.15 20.18
CA THR A 397 -33.46 0.22 20.35
C THR A 397 -34.46 1.15 20.99
N SER A 398 -34.02 2.06 21.85
CA SER A 398 -34.77 3.21 22.36
C SER A 398 -34.54 4.47 21.51
N LEU A 399 -33.46 4.51 20.73
CA LEU A 399 -33.12 5.63 19.85
C LEU A 399 -32.25 5.17 18.69
N VAL A 400 -32.67 5.55 17.47
CA VAL A 400 -31.80 5.50 16.28
C VAL A 400 -31.85 6.90 15.65
N THR A 401 -30.71 7.59 15.62
CA THR A 401 -30.62 8.96 15.10
C THR A 401 -29.27 9.22 14.46
N SER A 402 -29.09 10.35 13.81
CA SER A 402 -27.80 10.84 13.32
C SER A 402 -27.65 12.31 13.66
N GLY A 403 -26.43 12.82 13.60
CA GLY A 403 -26.16 14.23 13.82
C GLY A 403 -26.89 15.14 12.85
N SER A 404 -27.13 16.37 13.27
CA SER A 404 -27.80 17.39 12.45
C SER A 404 -26.82 17.95 11.40
N ARG A 405 -27.38 18.43 10.28
CA ARG A 405 -26.61 19.15 9.26
C ARG A 405 -26.26 20.56 9.77
N SER A 406 -25.22 21.16 9.16
CA SER A 406 -24.87 22.58 9.38
C SER A 406 -24.24 22.90 10.74
N TRP A 407 -23.56 21.95 11.39
CA TRP A 407 -22.79 22.23 12.61
C TRP A 407 -21.38 22.76 12.31
N LYS A 408 -21.06 22.99 11.05
CA LYS A 408 -19.75 23.53 10.62
C LYS A 408 -19.45 24.88 11.27
N ASP A 409 -20.46 25.71 11.48
CA ASP A 409 -20.34 27.05 12.05
C ASP A 409 -20.15 27.05 13.58
N PHE A 410 -20.29 25.89 14.23
CA PHE A 410 -20.14 25.72 15.68
C PHE A 410 -18.82 25.07 16.08
N TYR A 411 -17.93 24.77 15.12
CA TYR A 411 -16.61 24.27 15.46
C TYR A 411 -15.85 25.27 16.35
N SER A 412 -15.15 24.74 17.36
CA SER A 412 -14.42 25.52 18.35
C SER A 412 -13.13 24.79 18.75
N ALA A 413 -12.19 25.52 19.34
CA ALA A 413 -10.99 24.92 19.92
C ALA A 413 -11.26 24.16 21.23
N GLU A 414 -12.40 24.41 21.87
CA GLU A 414 -12.84 23.78 23.12
C GLU A 414 -14.37 23.65 23.17
N GLY A 415 -14.90 22.81 24.04
CA GLY A 415 -16.34 22.59 24.22
C GLY A 415 -16.71 21.11 24.19
N ALA A 416 -17.93 20.80 23.71
CA ALA A 416 -18.39 19.44 23.60
C ALA A 416 -17.61 18.66 22.51
N THR A 417 -17.27 17.41 22.77
CA THR A 417 -16.61 16.54 21.80
C THR A 417 -17.52 16.28 20.60
N PHE A 418 -17.04 16.50 19.38
CA PHE A 418 -17.78 16.24 18.15
C PHE A 418 -17.22 15.03 17.42
N ILE A 419 -17.98 13.93 17.45
CA ILE A 419 -17.58 12.63 16.90
C ILE A 419 -17.89 12.58 15.41
N ARG A 420 -16.85 12.41 14.60
CA ARG A 420 -16.92 12.34 13.15
C ARG A 420 -16.76 10.90 12.67
N SER A 421 -17.10 10.61 11.41
CA SER A 421 -16.89 9.28 10.81
C SER A 421 -15.41 8.83 10.82
N GLN A 422 -14.47 9.75 10.77
CA GLN A 422 -13.03 9.46 10.84
C GLN A 422 -12.56 9.06 12.23
N ASP A 423 -13.32 9.36 13.29
CA ASP A 423 -13.01 9.01 14.66
C ASP A 423 -13.48 7.58 15.01
N ILE A 424 -14.19 6.90 14.07
CA ILE A 424 -14.53 5.47 14.15
C ILE A 424 -13.52 4.70 13.29
N LYS A 425 -12.48 4.18 13.94
CA LYS A 425 -11.38 3.45 13.31
C LYS A 425 -11.32 2.02 13.84
N TYR A 426 -11.05 1.07 12.96
CA TYR A 426 -10.87 -0.33 13.36
C TYR A 426 -11.97 -0.83 14.30
N ASP A 427 -13.21 -0.33 14.08
CA ASP A 427 -14.39 -0.62 14.91
C ASP A 427 -14.26 -0.19 16.39
N ARG A 428 -13.48 0.85 16.63
CA ARG A 428 -13.29 1.50 17.93
C ARG A 428 -13.44 3.01 17.79
N LEU A 429 -13.79 3.67 18.88
CA LEU A 429 -13.79 5.13 18.96
C LEU A 429 -12.37 5.59 19.33
N GLU A 430 -11.70 6.20 18.37
CA GLU A 430 -10.30 6.62 18.49
C GLU A 430 -10.12 8.01 17.87
N PHE A 431 -9.53 8.92 18.65
CA PHE A 431 -9.31 10.30 18.24
C PHE A 431 -7.82 10.55 17.99
N ASP A 432 -7.43 10.81 16.72
CA ASP A 432 -6.11 11.39 16.42
C ASP A 432 -6.08 12.85 16.83
N GLU A 433 -7.14 13.59 16.47
CA GLU A 433 -7.37 14.97 16.79
C GLU A 433 -8.84 15.16 17.13
N ARG A 434 -9.12 15.51 18.40
CA ARG A 434 -10.49 15.75 18.85
C ARG A 434 -11.05 17.02 18.22
N ALA A 435 -12.20 16.91 17.62
CA ALA A 435 -13.00 18.07 17.22
C ALA A 435 -13.95 18.47 18.35
N TYR A 436 -14.13 19.76 18.49
CA TYR A 436 -15.06 20.33 19.50
C TYR A 436 -16.09 21.22 18.84
N VAL A 437 -17.25 21.32 19.50
CA VAL A 437 -18.34 22.23 19.11
C VAL A 437 -18.85 22.99 20.34
N LYS A 438 -19.21 24.26 20.14
CA LYS A 438 -19.97 25.08 21.10
C LYS A 438 -21.34 25.35 20.50
N LEU A 439 -22.37 24.70 21.07
CA LEU A 439 -23.74 24.88 20.60
C LEU A 439 -24.36 26.09 21.30
N PRO A 440 -25.14 26.95 20.56
CA PRO A 440 -25.93 28.00 21.16
C PRO A 440 -27.01 27.42 22.08
N ILE A 441 -27.36 28.17 23.13
CA ILE A 441 -28.43 27.81 24.08
C ILE A 441 -29.75 27.63 23.30
N GLY A 442 -30.42 26.48 23.49
CA GLY A 442 -31.69 26.14 22.83
C GLY A 442 -31.57 25.47 21.45
N ARG A 443 -30.38 25.20 20.95
CA ARG A 443 -30.18 24.37 19.73
C ARG A 443 -30.31 22.89 20.03
N GLU A 444 -30.77 22.13 19.00
CA GLU A 444 -30.95 20.66 19.01
C GLU A 444 -29.62 19.91 19.25
N GLY A 445 -29.13 19.83 20.47
CA GLY A 445 -28.03 18.94 20.85
C GLY A 445 -28.52 17.67 21.54
N VAL A 446 -29.63 17.76 22.32
CA VAL A 446 -30.07 16.69 23.23
C VAL A 446 -30.33 15.35 22.51
N ARG A 447 -30.87 15.39 21.30
CA ARG A 447 -31.21 14.19 20.51
C ARG A 447 -29.95 13.41 20.06
N THR A 448 -28.85 14.09 19.81
CA THR A 448 -27.59 13.52 19.28
C THR A 448 -26.50 13.45 20.31
N GLN A 449 -26.83 13.74 21.58
CA GLN A 449 -25.94 13.63 22.70
C GLN A 449 -25.59 12.17 22.99
N VAL A 450 -24.31 11.88 22.97
CA VAL A 450 -23.74 10.56 23.16
C VAL A 450 -23.76 10.19 24.64
N ARG A 451 -24.04 8.92 24.92
CA ARG A 451 -24.00 8.34 26.27
C ARG A 451 -23.15 7.09 26.27
N ARG A 452 -22.68 6.72 27.43
CA ARG A 452 -22.04 5.40 27.61
C ARG A 452 -22.97 4.29 27.13
N HIS A 453 -22.41 3.27 26.47
CA HIS A 453 -23.11 2.15 25.84
C HIS A 453 -23.91 2.50 24.56
N ASP A 454 -23.79 3.70 24.02
CA ASP A 454 -24.28 3.97 22.67
C ASP A 454 -23.40 3.27 21.65
N VAL A 455 -24.02 2.75 20.60
CA VAL A 455 -23.31 2.21 19.43
C VAL A 455 -23.33 3.27 18.33
N LEU A 456 -22.16 3.59 17.81
CA LEU A 456 -21.98 4.58 16.75
C LEU A 456 -21.66 3.85 15.45
N ILE A 457 -22.40 4.16 14.37
CA ILE A 457 -22.23 3.53 13.06
C ILE A 457 -21.97 4.61 12.01
N THR A 458 -20.90 4.46 11.24
CA THR A 458 -20.64 5.36 10.11
C THR A 458 -21.62 5.09 8.98
N ILE A 459 -22.38 6.10 8.57
CA ILE A 459 -23.44 5.98 7.57
C ILE A 459 -23.11 6.59 6.21
N THR A 460 -22.08 7.43 6.11
CA THR A 460 -21.60 8.00 4.84
C THR A 460 -20.08 8.19 4.84
N GLY A 461 -19.45 8.10 3.67
CA GLY A 461 -18.01 8.29 3.47
C GLY A 461 -17.24 6.97 3.36
N ALA A 462 -15.91 7.04 3.37
CA ALA A 462 -15.03 5.90 3.17
C ALA A 462 -15.15 4.81 4.28
N ASN A 463 -15.66 5.18 5.44
CA ASN A 463 -15.78 4.29 6.61
C ASN A 463 -17.22 3.74 6.81
N VAL A 464 -18.08 3.80 5.79
CA VAL A 464 -19.47 3.28 5.90
C VAL A 464 -19.49 1.85 6.42
N GLY A 465 -20.39 1.58 7.36
CA GLY A 465 -20.56 0.27 8.00
C GLY A 465 -19.61 -0.01 9.17
N LYS A 466 -18.61 0.84 9.45
CA LYS A 466 -17.80 0.72 10.66
C LYS A 466 -18.61 1.12 11.89
N ALA A 467 -18.44 0.38 12.98
CA ALA A 467 -19.19 0.56 14.22
C ALA A 467 -18.26 0.62 15.43
N ALA A 468 -18.60 1.44 16.42
CA ALA A 468 -17.87 1.54 17.67
C ALA A 468 -18.83 1.67 18.85
N VAL A 469 -18.44 1.15 20.02
CA VAL A 469 -19.16 1.31 21.30
C VAL A 469 -18.55 2.46 22.09
N VAL A 470 -19.38 3.28 22.68
CA VAL A 470 -18.96 4.31 23.63
C VAL A 470 -18.72 3.64 24.98
N ALA A 471 -17.49 3.20 25.23
CA ALA A 471 -17.12 2.42 26.40
C ALA A 471 -17.06 3.26 27.69
N GLN A 472 -16.74 4.56 27.59
CA GLN A 472 -16.60 5.47 28.73
C GLN A 472 -17.57 6.64 28.62
N SER A 473 -18.03 7.14 29.76
CA SER A 473 -18.81 8.38 29.80
C SER A 473 -17.97 9.56 29.33
N MET A 474 -18.54 10.42 28.52
CA MET A 474 -17.98 11.70 28.10
C MET A 474 -18.78 12.82 28.78
N ASP A 475 -18.12 13.94 29.13
CA ASP A 475 -18.80 15.06 29.78
C ASP A 475 -19.94 15.59 28.89
N GLU A 476 -19.61 15.96 27.67
CA GLU A 476 -20.55 16.35 26.65
C GLU A 476 -20.01 15.94 25.28
N ALA A 477 -20.76 15.16 24.51
CA ALA A 477 -20.35 14.70 23.18
C ALA A 477 -21.55 14.57 22.25
N TYR A 478 -21.33 14.85 20.98
CA TYR A 478 -22.33 14.79 19.92
C TYR A 478 -21.78 14.09 18.69
N VAL A 479 -22.66 13.46 17.89
CA VAL A 479 -22.27 12.82 16.62
C VAL A 479 -22.50 13.74 15.44
N SER A 480 -21.65 13.62 14.42
CA SER A 480 -21.81 14.30 13.13
C SER A 480 -22.95 13.69 12.31
N GLN A 481 -23.39 14.41 11.27
CA GLN A 481 -24.40 13.91 10.31
C GLN A 481 -24.00 12.60 9.59
N HIS A 482 -22.72 12.24 9.63
CA HIS A 482 -22.17 11.05 8.98
C HIS A 482 -22.09 9.83 9.90
N VAL A 483 -22.56 9.99 11.14
CA VAL A 483 -22.55 8.95 12.18
C VAL A 483 -23.96 8.77 12.70
N ALA A 484 -24.46 7.53 12.65
CA ALA A 484 -25.67 7.15 13.35
C ALA A 484 -25.34 6.79 14.80
N LEU A 485 -26.23 7.21 15.70
CA LEU A 485 -26.22 6.87 17.11
C LEU A 485 -27.35 5.88 17.36
N VAL A 486 -27.02 4.71 17.86
CA VAL A 486 -27.94 3.62 18.20
C VAL A 486 -27.87 3.41 19.70
N ARG A 487 -28.99 3.60 20.39
CA ARG A 487 -29.12 3.36 21.83
C ARG A 487 -30.08 2.21 22.07
N LEU A 488 -29.60 1.18 22.73
CA LEU A 488 -30.43 0.03 23.07
C LEU A 488 -31.33 0.32 24.28
N CYS A 489 -32.45 -0.42 24.40
CA CYS A 489 -33.29 -0.43 25.58
C CYS A 489 -32.59 -1.08 26.77
N ASP A 490 -31.76 -2.11 26.50
CA ASP A 490 -30.94 -2.82 27.48
C ASP A 490 -29.46 -2.72 27.11
N ALA A 491 -28.68 -2.02 27.94
CA ALA A 491 -27.25 -1.82 27.72
C ALA A 491 -26.41 -3.11 27.74
N ARG A 492 -26.93 -4.19 28.33
CA ARG A 492 -26.24 -5.50 28.40
C ARG A 492 -26.09 -6.17 27.03
N LEU A 493 -26.90 -5.76 26.04
CA LEU A 493 -26.86 -6.29 24.68
C LEU A 493 -25.78 -5.65 23.79
N VAL A 494 -25.18 -4.55 24.24
CA VAL A 494 -24.33 -3.69 23.40
C VAL A 494 -23.11 -4.43 22.89
N ASP A 495 -22.43 -5.19 23.73
CA ASP A 495 -21.18 -5.85 23.37
C ASP A 495 -21.43 -6.96 22.34
N PHE A 496 -22.51 -7.75 22.48
CA PHE A 496 -22.87 -8.76 21.47
C PHE A 496 -23.33 -8.12 20.16
N LEU A 497 -24.14 -7.06 20.22
CA LEU A 497 -24.53 -6.30 19.02
C LEU A 497 -23.29 -5.75 18.29
N HIS A 498 -22.30 -5.27 19.04
CA HIS A 498 -21.06 -4.81 18.44
C HIS A 498 -20.31 -5.96 17.73
N LEU A 499 -20.21 -7.15 18.34
CA LEU A 499 -19.63 -8.32 17.70
C LEU A 499 -20.34 -8.65 16.37
N TRP A 500 -21.68 -8.57 16.35
CA TRP A 500 -22.45 -8.75 15.12
C TRP A 500 -22.09 -7.71 14.06
N LEU A 501 -22.07 -6.43 14.40
CA LEU A 501 -21.80 -5.32 13.49
C LEU A 501 -20.36 -5.34 12.93
N VAL A 502 -19.39 -5.92 13.66
CA VAL A 502 -18.00 -5.99 13.20
C VAL A 502 -17.65 -7.33 12.54
N SER A 503 -18.54 -8.31 12.56
CA SER A 503 -18.38 -9.56 11.81
C SER A 503 -18.47 -9.26 10.30
N GLY A 504 -17.33 -9.40 9.60
CA GLY A 504 -17.16 -8.92 8.22
C GLY A 504 -18.13 -9.54 7.23
N ASP A 505 -18.27 -10.87 7.25
CA ASP A 505 -19.11 -11.63 6.31
C ASP A 505 -20.56 -11.81 6.78
N GLU A 506 -20.90 -11.41 8.00
CA GLU A 506 -22.24 -11.49 8.55
C GLU A 506 -22.88 -10.12 8.75
N GLY A 507 -22.90 -9.58 9.94
CA GLY A 507 -23.65 -8.36 10.26
C GLY A 507 -23.21 -7.15 9.45
N ARG A 508 -21.91 -6.93 9.29
CA ARG A 508 -21.41 -5.80 8.48
C ARG A 508 -21.79 -5.94 7.01
N LYS A 509 -21.59 -7.13 6.44
CA LYS A 509 -21.94 -7.38 5.03
C LYS A 509 -23.42 -7.10 4.78
N ARG A 510 -24.32 -7.54 5.69
CA ARG A 510 -25.75 -7.31 5.58
C ARG A 510 -26.11 -5.84 5.69
N LEU A 511 -25.48 -5.14 6.64
CA LEU A 511 -25.66 -3.69 6.77
C LEU A 511 -25.24 -2.98 5.48
N LEU A 512 -24.13 -3.37 4.87
CA LEU A 512 -23.62 -2.79 3.63
C LEU A 512 -24.45 -3.18 2.40
N MET A 513 -25.05 -4.37 2.36
CA MET A 513 -25.97 -4.77 1.26
C MET A 513 -27.21 -3.88 1.20
N SER A 514 -27.64 -3.28 2.30
CA SER A 514 -28.75 -2.31 2.35
C SER A 514 -28.33 -0.89 1.95
N SER A 515 -27.05 -0.66 1.60
CA SER A 515 -26.57 0.66 1.18
C SER A 515 -27.11 1.04 -0.20
N TYR A 516 -27.26 2.35 -0.44
CA TYR A 516 -27.80 2.90 -1.68
C TYR A 516 -26.89 3.94 -2.31
N GLY A 517 -27.06 4.14 -3.64
CA GLY A 517 -26.41 5.20 -4.41
C GLY A 517 -25.02 4.83 -4.96
N ALA A 518 -24.50 5.67 -5.87
CA ALA A 518 -23.19 5.52 -6.47
C ALA A 518 -22.02 5.65 -5.47
N LYS A 519 -22.28 6.35 -4.33
CA LYS A 519 -21.41 6.35 -3.15
C LYS A 519 -22.13 5.60 -2.05
N PRO A 520 -21.53 4.56 -1.46
CA PRO A 520 -22.16 3.81 -0.38
C PRO A 520 -22.70 4.73 0.71
N GLY A 521 -23.96 4.57 1.08
CA GLY A 521 -24.62 5.33 2.14
C GLY A 521 -25.69 4.49 2.80
N LEU A 522 -25.90 4.68 4.09
CA LEU A 522 -26.94 4.05 4.90
C LEU A 522 -27.90 5.10 5.40
N ASN A 523 -29.19 4.79 5.44
CA ASN A 523 -30.16 5.58 6.15
C ASN A 523 -30.50 4.95 7.51
N LEU A 524 -31.20 5.69 8.36
CA LEU A 524 -31.54 5.22 9.70
C LEU A 524 -32.52 4.03 9.66
N GLN A 525 -33.33 3.91 8.61
CA GLN A 525 -34.23 2.79 8.42
C GLN A 525 -33.42 1.50 8.13
N ASN A 526 -32.37 1.56 7.27
CA ASN A 526 -31.50 0.42 7.01
C ASN A 526 -30.90 -0.16 8.31
N ILE A 527 -30.56 0.74 9.26
CA ILE A 527 -30.03 0.32 10.58
C ILE A 527 -31.15 -0.32 11.42
N SER A 528 -32.34 0.26 11.43
CA SER A 528 -33.48 -0.28 12.21
C SER A 528 -33.95 -1.64 11.67
N ASP A 529 -33.90 -1.84 10.36
CA ASP A 529 -34.33 -3.08 9.68
C ASP A 529 -33.28 -4.19 9.75
N LEU A 530 -32.02 -3.87 10.14
CA LEU A 530 -30.96 -4.86 10.21
C LEU A 530 -31.38 -6.02 11.12
N LEU A 531 -31.33 -7.23 10.59
CA LEU A 531 -31.56 -8.45 11.35
C LEU A 531 -30.36 -8.77 12.25
N VAL A 532 -30.65 -9.05 13.50
CA VAL A 532 -29.68 -9.40 14.55
C VAL A 532 -30.04 -10.78 15.09
N PRO A 533 -29.10 -11.73 15.15
CA PRO A 533 -29.31 -12.98 15.86
C PRO A 533 -29.20 -12.69 17.36
N LEU A 534 -30.24 -12.92 18.12
CA LEU A 534 -30.28 -12.63 19.55
C LEU A 534 -30.16 -13.91 20.36
N PRO A 535 -29.02 -14.14 21.04
CA PRO A 535 -28.85 -15.25 21.99
C PRO A 535 -29.55 -15.00 23.33
N PRO A 536 -29.73 -16.05 24.17
CA PRO A 536 -29.96 -15.90 25.60
C PRO A 536 -28.93 -14.95 26.23
N LEU A 537 -29.35 -14.09 27.17
CA LEU A 537 -28.45 -13.08 27.74
C LEU A 537 -27.20 -13.67 28.41
N ALA A 538 -27.35 -14.80 29.12
CA ALA A 538 -26.22 -15.46 29.75
C ALA A 538 -25.22 -15.99 28.71
N GLU A 539 -25.71 -16.48 27.58
CA GLU A 539 -24.88 -16.94 26.47
C GLU A 539 -24.16 -15.77 25.79
N GLN A 540 -24.83 -14.61 25.60
CA GLN A 540 -24.16 -13.41 25.08
C GLN A 540 -22.92 -13.05 25.91
N ILE A 541 -23.03 -13.12 27.25
CA ILE A 541 -21.91 -12.82 28.15
C ILE A 541 -20.76 -13.83 27.96
N ARG A 542 -21.07 -15.14 27.85
CA ARG A 542 -20.07 -16.18 27.60
C ARG A 542 -19.35 -15.96 26.25
N ILE A 543 -20.12 -15.69 25.20
CA ILE A 543 -19.58 -15.40 23.86
C ILE A 543 -18.65 -14.19 23.90
N VAL A 544 -19.13 -13.05 24.44
CA VAL A 544 -18.35 -11.79 24.49
C VAL A 544 -17.05 -11.99 25.28
N THR A 545 -17.12 -12.68 26.42
CA THR A 545 -15.95 -12.97 27.25
C THR A 545 -14.92 -13.76 26.46
N LEU A 546 -15.32 -14.87 25.85
CA LEU A 546 -14.42 -15.74 25.09
C LEU A 546 -13.84 -15.02 23.85
N VAL A 547 -14.66 -14.26 23.12
CA VAL A 547 -14.18 -13.48 21.97
C VAL A 547 -13.12 -12.45 22.39
N ASN A 548 -13.34 -11.75 23.50
CA ASN A 548 -12.38 -10.76 24.00
C ASN A 548 -11.05 -11.41 24.41
N GLU A 549 -11.09 -12.58 25.05
CA GLU A 549 -9.89 -13.36 25.37
C GLU A 549 -9.13 -13.77 24.09
N LYS A 550 -9.84 -14.30 23.08
CA LYS A 550 -9.22 -14.72 21.81
C LYS A 550 -8.67 -13.53 21.04
N ARG A 551 -9.37 -12.40 21.01
CA ARG A 551 -8.87 -11.16 20.40
C ARG A 551 -7.59 -10.66 21.04
N ALA A 552 -7.49 -10.69 22.36
CA ALA A 552 -6.26 -10.31 23.07
C ALA A 552 -5.07 -11.20 22.66
N LEU A 553 -5.29 -12.50 22.44
CA LEU A 553 -4.28 -13.43 21.92
C LEU A 553 -3.92 -13.11 20.47
N CYS A 554 -4.89 -12.84 19.61
CA CYS A 554 -4.65 -12.42 18.21
C CYS A 554 -3.84 -11.12 18.16
N ASP A 555 -4.19 -10.13 18.99
CA ASP A 555 -3.44 -8.86 19.08
C ASP A 555 -1.99 -9.07 19.55
N HIS A 556 -1.77 -9.98 20.50
CA HIS A 556 -0.42 -10.33 20.94
C HIS A 556 0.37 -11.00 19.81
N LEU A 557 -0.18 -12.00 19.15
CA LEU A 557 0.46 -12.72 18.05
C LEU A 557 0.78 -11.77 16.89
N ARG A 558 -0.15 -10.89 16.52
CA ARG A 558 0.05 -9.87 15.48
C ARG A 558 1.22 -8.92 15.81
N ARG A 559 1.34 -8.48 17.06
CA ARG A 559 2.50 -7.67 17.51
C ARG A 559 3.81 -8.43 17.38
N CYS A 560 3.85 -9.70 17.79
CA CYS A 560 5.05 -10.53 17.67
C CYS A 560 5.46 -10.71 16.20
N LEU A 561 4.51 -11.03 15.32
CA LEU A 561 4.78 -11.19 13.88
C LEU A 561 5.26 -9.90 13.22
N ASN A 562 4.66 -8.75 13.57
CA ASN A 562 5.12 -7.45 13.07
C ASN A 562 6.54 -7.11 13.58
N MET A 563 6.87 -7.47 14.82
CA MET A 563 8.22 -7.30 15.35
C MET A 563 9.23 -8.18 14.62
N ILE A 564 8.89 -9.43 14.34
CA ILE A 564 9.74 -10.34 13.55
C ILE A 564 9.99 -9.74 12.15
N ARG A 565 8.94 -9.30 11.45
CA ARG A 565 9.06 -8.63 10.14
C ARG A 565 9.97 -7.39 10.20
N PHE A 566 9.82 -6.57 11.24
CA PHE A 566 10.66 -5.40 11.45
C PHE A 566 12.13 -5.76 11.66
N VAL A 567 12.41 -6.75 12.50
CA VAL A 567 13.78 -7.24 12.74
C VAL A 567 14.39 -7.82 11.46
N GLN A 568 13.64 -8.64 10.71
CA GLN A 568 14.10 -9.19 9.43
C GLN A 568 14.44 -8.07 8.44
N ALA A 569 13.61 -7.03 8.34
CA ALA A 569 13.88 -5.88 7.48
C ALA A 569 15.18 -5.16 7.90
N LYS A 570 15.38 -4.94 9.20
CA LYS A 570 16.60 -4.28 9.73
C LYS A 570 17.86 -5.12 9.55
N VAL A 571 17.77 -6.43 9.73
CA VAL A 571 18.90 -7.34 9.44
C VAL A 571 19.24 -7.29 7.96
N GLY A 572 18.25 -7.33 7.07
CA GLY A 572 18.45 -7.17 5.63
C GLY A 572 19.13 -5.85 5.26
N GLU A 573 18.70 -4.72 5.86
CA GLU A 573 19.33 -3.40 5.67
C GLU A 573 20.80 -3.42 6.07
N ASN A 574 21.12 -3.94 7.24
CA ASN A 574 22.49 -3.97 7.76
C ASN A 574 23.40 -4.87 6.93
N LEU A 575 22.90 -6.02 6.46
CA LEU A 575 23.67 -6.92 5.58
C LEU A 575 24.00 -6.26 4.24
N ILE A 576 23.06 -5.52 3.66
CA ILE A 576 23.28 -4.75 2.42
C ILE A 576 24.28 -3.60 2.66
N ALA A 577 24.14 -2.87 3.76
CA ALA A 577 25.03 -1.75 4.08
C ALA A 577 26.49 -2.19 4.37
N SER A 578 26.71 -3.44 4.77
CA SER A 578 28.05 -4.00 5.04
C SER A 578 28.74 -4.57 3.79
N THR A 579 28.09 -4.55 2.64
CA THR A 579 28.61 -5.03 1.33
C THR A 579 29.15 -3.88 0.49
#